data_36dc3cb240f71b46c0ba0ab9f6a660ac
#
_entry.id   36dc3cb240f71b46c0ba0ab9f6a660ac
#
_cell.length_a   1.000
_cell.length_b   1.000
_cell.length_c   1.000
_cell.angle_alpha   90.00
_cell.angle_beta   90.00
_cell.angle_gamma   90.00
#
_symmetry.space_group_name_H-M   'P 1'
#
loop_
_entity.id
_entity.type
_entity.pdbx_description
1 polymer ?
#
loop_
_entity_poly.entity_id
_entity_poly.type
_entity_poly.pdbx_seq_one_letter_code
_entity_poly.pdbx_strand_id
1 'polypeptide(L)'
;MAVLDGGPVFIKEIDGSGEFKDKYYIAGVLKDAIKQIGHEKVVQVITDNASVMKSAGALIEGEYPKIFWIPCIVHTLNLVLKNICVAKNTEKNEVTYEKCSWITHIANDASFIRVFIMNNSMRLAMFN
;
A
#
# COMPACT_ATOMS: atom_id res chain seq x y z
N MET A 1 4.51 11.18 -6.29
CA MET A 1 5.27 11.94 -5.28
C MET A 1 6.74 11.57 -5.42
N ALA A 2 7.65 12.53 -5.42
CA ALA A 2 9.09 12.31 -5.34
C ALA A 2 9.60 12.67 -3.94
N VAL A 3 10.65 12.02 -3.47
CA VAL A 3 11.29 12.32 -2.18
C VAL A 3 12.70 12.82 -2.48
N LEU A 4 13.02 14.01 -2.00
CA LEU A 4 14.31 14.70 -2.12
C LEU A 4 14.84 15.00 -0.72
N ASP A 5 16.07 15.48 -0.61
CA ASP A 5 16.69 15.87 0.68
C ASP A 5 15.87 16.92 1.45
N GLY A 6 15.10 17.77 0.74
CA GLY A 6 14.18 18.75 1.33
C GLY A 6 12.81 18.19 1.72
N GLY A 7 12.55 16.90 1.55
CA GLY A 7 11.28 16.25 1.86
C GLY A 7 10.47 15.83 0.64
N PRO A 8 9.24 15.36 0.85
CA PRO A 8 8.39 14.86 -0.23
C PRO A 8 7.81 16.01 -1.08
N VAL A 9 7.88 15.83 -2.40
CA VAL A 9 7.31 16.77 -3.39
C VAL A 9 6.22 16.07 -4.19
N PHE A 10 5.05 16.68 -4.29
CA PHE A 10 3.98 16.20 -5.16
C PHE A 10 4.35 16.48 -6.63
N ILE A 11 4.30 15.45 -7.47
CA ILE A 11 4.61 15.59 -8.91
C ILE A 11 3.32 15.75 -9.70
N LYS A 12 2.46 14.77 -9.65
CA LYS A 12 1.17 14.77 -10.36
C LYS A 12 0.21 13.73 -9.80
N GLU A 13 -1.05 13.95 -10.05
CA GLU A 13 -2.12 12.99 -9.92
C GLU A 13 -2.55 12.52 -11.31
N ILE A 14 -2.94 11.27 -11.43
CA ILE A 14 -3.39 10.67 -12.69
C ILE A 14 -4.72 10.01 -12.44
N ASP A 15 -5.74 10.50 -13.12
CA ASP A 15 -7.03 9.82 -13.15
C ASP A 15 -6.92 8.59 -14.05
N GLY A 16 -6.91 7.42 -13.43
CA GLY A 16 -6.93 6.13 -14.12
C GLY A 16 -8.32 5.52 -14.18
N SER A 17 -9.39 6.29 -13.96
CA SER A 17 -10.76 5.81 -14.12
C SER A 17 -11.03 5.53 -15.61
N GLY A 18 -11.46 4.30 -15.90
CA GLY A 18 -11.71 3.86 -17.27
C GLY A 18 -10.51 3.22 -17.98
N GLU A 19 -9.31 3.26 -17.41
CA GLU A 19 -8.14 2.60 -17.98
C GLU A 19 -7.91 1.20 -17.37
N PHE A 20 -7.52 0.24 -18.22
CA PHE A 20 -7.10 -1.07 -17.74
C PHE A 20 -5.68 -0.97 -17.19
N LYS A 21 -5.56 -1.00 -15.86
CA LYS A 21 -4.29 -0.80 -15.13
C LYS A 21 -3.40 -2.04 -15.18
N ASP A 22 -2.95 -2.42 -16.37
CA ASP A 22 -1.97 -3.48 -16.54
C ASP A 22 -0.53 -3.01 -16.27
N LYS A 23 0.43 -3.92 -16.35
CA LYS A 23 1.84 -3.61 -16.11
C LYS A 23 2.42 -2.58 -17.09
N TYR A 24 1.92 -2.54 -18.33
CA TYR A 24 2.41 -1.61 -19.36
C TYR A 24 1.90 -0.20 -19.12
N TYR A 25 0.62 -0.07 -18.77
CA TYR A 25 0.03 1.20 -18.37
C TYR A 25 0.77 1.79 -17.16
N ILE A 26 0.95 0.99 -16.10
CA ILE A 26 1.67 1.43 -14.89
C ILE A 26 3.12 1.80 -15.21
N ALA A 27 3.82 0.97 -15.99
CA ALA A 27 5.19 1.30 -16.40
C ALA A 27 5.25 2.59 -17.23
N GLY A 28 4.29 2.85 -18.11
CA GLY A 28 4.17 4.10 -18.86
C GLY A 28 4.05 5.31 -17.94
N VAL A 29 3.13 5.25 -16.97
CA VAL A 29 2.93 6.31 -15.97
C VAL A 29 4.21 6.58 -15.17
N LEU A 30 4.91 5.53 -14.73
CA LEU A 30 6.17 5.66 -13.98
C LEU A 30 7.28 6.26 -14.85
N LYS A 31 7.41 5.82 -16.12
CA LYS A 31 8.39 6.36 -17.07
C LYS A 31 8.18 7.85 -17.33
N ASP A 32 6.93 8.27 -17.49
CA ASP A 32 6.62 9.69 -17.68
C ASP A 32 7.03 10.53 -16.46
N ALA A 33 6.80 10.01 -15.25
CA ALA A 33 7.24 10.69 -14.04
C ALA A 33 8.77 10.72 -13.95
N ILE A 34 9.47 9.61 -14.27
CA ILE A 34 10.94 9.54 -14.31
C ILE A 34 11.50 10.53 -15.32
N LYS A 35 10.93 10.62 -16.53
CA LYS A 35 11.33 11.58 -17.55
C LYS A 35 11.15 13.04 -17.10
N GLN A 36 10.04 13.32 -16.42
CA GLN A 36 9.75 14.67 -15.90
C GLN A 36 10.75 15.10 -14.82
N ILE A 37 11.22 14.18 -13.99
CA ILE A 37 12.21 14.44 -12.93
C ILE A 37 13.64 14.51 -13.52
N GLY A 38 13.91 13.71 -14.54
CA GLY A 38 15.23 13.38 -15.09
C GLY A 38 15.70 12.03 -14.56
N HIS A 39 15.88 11.05 -15.44
CA HIS A 39 16.21 9.67 -15.05
C HIS A 39 17.53 9.55 -14.28
N GLU A 40 18.47 10.48 -14.51
CA GLU A 40 19.75 10.56 -13.83
C GLU A 40 19.64 10.96 -12.35
N LYS A 41 18.49 11.54 -11.97
CA LYS A 41 18.18 12.00 -10.60
C LYS A 41 17.32 11.01 -9.82
N VAL A 42 16.81 9.97 -10.50
CA VAL A 42 15.97 8.95 -9.89
C VAL A 42 16.81 7.73 -9.60
N VAL A 43 16.89 7.33 -8.34
CA VAL A 43 17.62 6.13 -7.92
C VAL A 43 16.70 4.97 -7.60
N GLN A 44 15.43 5.28 -7.29
CA GLN A 44 14.52 4.28 -6.73
C GLN A 44 13.07 4.63 -7.04
N VAL A 45 12.26 3.61 -7.34
CA VAL A 45 10.80 3.68 -7.47
C VAL A 45 10.17 2.79 -6.41
N ILE A 46 9.28 3.35 -5.61
CA ILE A 46 8.58 2.64 -4.54
C ILE A 46 7.10 2.58 -4.88
N THR A 47 6.52 1.39 -4.90
CA THR A 47 5.08 1.17 -5.08
C THR A 47 4.55 0.20 -4.02
N ASP A 48 3.27 -0.05 -3.99
CA ASP A 48 2.76 -1.20 -3.25
C ASP A 48 3.28 -2.52 -3.83
N ASN A 49 3.03 -3.64 -3.13
CA ASN A 49 3.54 -4.96 -3.50
C ASN A 49 2.53 -5.76 -4.37
N ALA A 50 1.63 -5.09 -5.10
CA ALA A 50 0.73 -5.76 -6.02
C ALA A 50 1.51 -6.39 -7.18
N SER A 51 1.05 -7.54 -7.69
CA SER A 51 1.73 -8.27 -8.77
C SER A 51 1.93 -7.44 -10.03
N VAL A 52 0.96 -6.57 -10.36
CA VAL A 52 1.05 -5.64 -11.48
C VAL A 52 2.14 -4.59 -11.27
N MET A 53 2.30 -4.07 -10.05
CA MET A 53 3.33 -3.10 -9.70
C MET A 53 4.73 -3.71 -9.75
N LYS A 54 4.89 -4.94 -9.24
CA LYS A 54 6.14 -5.69 -9.37
C LYS A 54 6.54 -5.91 -10.83
N SER A 55 5.57 -6.29 -11.67
CA SER A 55 5.82 -6.50 -13.10
C SER A 55 6.16 -5.19 -13.82
N ALA A 56 5.50 -4.08 -13.46
CA ALA A 56 5.83 -2.75 -13.98
C ALA A 56 7.23 -2.30 -13.52
N GLY A 57 7.57 -2.55 -12.26
CA GLY A 57 8.89 -2.28 -11.70
C GLY A 57 10.01 -2.99 -12.48
N ALA A 58 9.83 -4.26 -12.81
CA ALA A 58 10.79 -5.01 -13.64
C ALA A 58 10.98 -4.39 -15.04
N LEU A 59 9.93 -3.80 -15.63
CA LEU A 59 10.04 -3.07 -16.90
C LEU A 59 10.83 -1.76 -16.74
N ILE A 60 10.72 -1.09 -15.60
CA ILE A 60 11.51 0.12 -15.29
C ILE A 60 12.99 -0.24 -15.11
N GLU A 61 13.31 -1.27 -14.32
CA GLU A 61 14.68 -1.74 -14.10
C GLU A 61 15.35 -2.20 -15.40
N GLY A 62 14.60 -2.85 -16.29
CA GLY A 62 15.09 -3.26 -17.61
C GLY A 62 15.44 -2.09 -18.54
N GLU A 63 14.73 -0.96 -18.44
CA GLU A 63 15.00 0.23 -19.27
C GLU A 63 16.01 1.19 -18.62
N TYR A 64 15.97 1.28 -17.29
CA TYR A 64 16.83 2.16 -16.50
C TYR A 64 17.66 1.35 -15.48
N PRO A 65 18.80 0.78 -15.84
CA PRO A 65 19.56 -0.12 -14.96
C PRO A 65 20.08 0.49 -13.65
N LYS A 66 19.99 1.81 -13.51
CA LYS A 66 20.39 2.54 -12.28
C LYS A 66 19.20 2.85 -11.37
N ILE A 67 17.99 2.51 -11.78
CA ILE A 67 16.75 2.74 -10.99
C ILE A 67 16.29 1.40 -10.46
N PHE A 68 16.18 1.26 -9.14
CA PHE A 68 15.71 0.07 -8.47
C PHE A 68 14.23 0.18 -8.11
N TRP A 69 13.47 -0.88 -8.36
CA TRP A 69 12.11 -0.97 -7.85
C TRP A 69 12.10 -1.64 -6.47
N ILE A 70 11.40 -1.04 -5.52
CA ILE A 70 11.29 -1.55 -4.13
C ILE A 70 9.82 -1.53 -3.70
N PRO A 71 9.32 -2.64 -3.09
CA PRO A 71 8.00 -2.64 -2.51
C PRO A 71 7.93 -1.72 -1.28
N CYS A 72 6.82 -1.02 -1.12
CA CYS A 72 6.59 -0.15 0.03
C CYS A 72 6.57 -0.96 1.33
N ILE A 73 7.55 -0.74 2.17
CA ILE A 73 7.70 -1.43 3.47
C ILE A 73 6.49 -1.16 4.38
N VAL A 74 6.00 0.08 4.43
CA VAL A 74 4.84 0.47 5.25
C VAL A 74 3.59 -0.30 4.82
N HIS A 75 3.37 -0.42 3.51
CA HIS A 75 2.26 -1.21 2.97
C HIS A 75 2.40 -2.69 3.35
N THR A 76 3.60 -3.26 3.21
CA THR A 76 3.89 -4.65 3.54
C THR A 76 3.67 -4.91 5.04
N LEU A 77 4.19 -4.05 5.93
CA LEU A 77 3.96 -4.16 7.37
C LEU A 77 2.48 -4.04 7.73
N ASN A 78 1.75 -3.13 7.10
CA ASN A 78 0.31 -2.98 7.32
C ASN A 78 -0.47 -4.24 6.92
N LEU A 79 -0.09 -4.90 5.83
CA LEU A 79 -0.68 -6.19 5.43
C LEU A 79 -0.35 -7.30 6.43
N VAL A 80 0.88 -7.35 6.97
CA VAL A 80 1.26 -8.31 8.01
C VAL A 80 0.43 -8.09 9.28
N LEU A 81 0.34 -6.84 9.76
CA LEU A 81 -0.48 -6.49 10.92
C LEU A 81 -1.95 -6.84 10.70
N LYS A 82 -2.48 -6.53 9.51
CA LYS A 82 -3.85 -6.91 9.15
C LYS A 82 -4.05 -8.42 9.20
N ASN A 83 -3.10 -9.20 8.70
CA ASN A 83 -3.19 -10.67 8.73
C ASN A 83 -3.12 -11.22 10.16
N ILE A 84 -2.38 -10.58 11.05
CA ILE A 84 -2.34 -10.94 12.49
C ILE A 84 -3.66 -10.58 13.17
N CYS A 85 -4.18 -9.37 12.95
CA CYS A 85 -5.40 -8.87 13.60
C CYS A 85 -6.68 -9.53 13.07
N VAL A 86 -6.66 -10.05 11.84
CA VAL A 86 -7.80 -10.69 11.16
C VAL A 86 -7.39 -12.07 10.67
N ALA A 87 -6.69 -12.82 11.53
CA ALA A 87 -6.26 -14.17 11.21
C ALA A 87 -7.47 -15.05 10.88
N LYS A 88 -7.45 -15.72 9.72
CA LYS A 88 -8.48 -16.67 9.29
C LYS A 88 -7.98 -18.08 9.52
N ASN A 89 -8.87 -18.95 9.99
CA ASN A 89 -8.59 -20.38 10.11
C ASN A 89 -8.56 -21.01 8.71
N THR A 90 -7.39 -21.03 8.09
CA THR A 90 -7.12 -21.64 6.79
C THR A 90 -5.81 -22.40 6.87
N GLU A 91 -5.63 -23.45 6.05
CA GLU A 91 -4.40 -24.27 6.02
C GLU A 91 -3.12 -23.43 5.93
N LYS A 92 -3.16 -22.31 5.20
CA LYS A 92 -2.00 -21.41 5.05
C LYS A 92 -1.72 -20.55 6.29
N ASN A 93 -2.70 -20.37 7.16
CA ASN A 93 -2.63 -19.47 8.31
C ASN A 93 -2.85 -20.18 9.65
N GLU A 94 -2.86 -21.51 9.66
CA GLU A 94 -3.20 -22.30 10.85
C GLU A 94 -2.36 -21.89 12.07
N VAL A 95 -1.04 -21.81 11.93
CA VAL A 95 -0.12 -21.41 13.02
C VAL A 95 -0.38 -19.97 13.47
N THR A 96 -0.64 -19.07 12.54
CA THR A 96 -0.96 -17.68 12.87
C THR A 96 -2.31 -17.57 13.58
N TYR A 97 -3.31 -18.31 13.10
CA TYR A 97 -4.63 -18.36 13.73
C TYR A 97 -4.56 -18.91 15.14
N GLU A 98 -3.89 -20.05 15.34
CA GLU A 98 -3.73 -20.67 16.65
C GLU A 98 -3.11 -19.71 17.69
N LYS A 99 -2.06 -18.98 17.29
CA LYS A 99 -1.34 -18.08 18.18
C LYS A 99 -1.95 -16.69 18.33
N CYS A 100 -2.66 -16.22 17.31
CA CYS A 100 -3.11 -14.83 17.20
C CYS A 100 -4.64 -14.67 17.18
N SER A 101 -5.43 -15.75 17.27
CA SER A 101 -6.91 -15.68 17.25
C SER A 101 -7.48 -14.76 18.34
N TRP A 102 -6.86 -14.72 19.51
CA TRP A 102 -7.27 -13.83 20.59
C TRP A 102 -7.15 -12.33 20.18
N ILE A 103 -6.15 -11.96 19.39
CA ILE A 103 -6.01 -10.59 18.84
C ILE A 103 -7.18 -10.30 17.90
N THR A 104 -7.56 -11.28 17.06
CA THR A 104 -8.68 -11.16 16.14
C THR A 104 -10.00 -10.91 16.91
N HIS A 105 -10.21 -11.60 18.02
CA HIS A 105 -11.38 -11.39 18.87
C HIS A 105 -11.40 -9.97 19.45
N ILE A 106 -10.30 -9.52 20.04
CA ILE A 106 -10.19 -8.16 20.59
C ILE A 106 -10.39 -7.11 19.48
N ALA A 107 -9.80 -7.30 18.30
CA ALA A 107 -9.94 -6.37 17.18
C ALA A 107 -11.39 -6.28 16.69
N ASN A 108 -12.12 -7.41 16.67
CA ASN A 108 -13.53 -7.45 16.32
C ASN A 108 -14.39 -6.74 17.37
N ASP A 109 -14.14 -6.98 18.67
CA ASP A 109 -14.87 -6.32 19.76
C ASP A 109 -14.64 -4.80 19.74
N ALA A 110 -13.39 -4.37 19.55
CA ALA A 110 -13.04 -2.95 19.41
C ALA A 110 -13.71 -2.32 18.17
N SER A 111 -13.77 -3.05 17.06
CA SER A 111 -14.47 -2.60 15.85
C SER A 111 -15.97 -2.49 16.07
N PHE A 112 -16.56 -3.46 16.77
CA PHE A 112 -17.99 -3.43 17.12
C PHE A 112 -18.32 -2.22 18.00
N ILE A 113 -17.53 -1.96 19.05
CA ILE A 113 -17.69 -0.80 19.94
C ILE A 113 -17.55 0.50 19.15
N ARG A 114 -16.53 0.60 18.28
CA ARG A 114 -16.33 1.77 17.42
C ARG A 114 -17.54 2.03 16.53
N VAL A 115 -18.03 1.01 15.81
CA VAL A 115 -19.20 1.13 14.93
C VAL A 115 -20.43 1.53 15.73
N PHE A 116 -20.61 0.97 16.91
CA PHE A 116 -21.73 1.32 17.80
C PHE A 116 -21.68 2.78 18.25
N ILE A 117 -20.51 3.30 18.60
CA ILE A 117 -20.33 4.73 18.96
C ILE A 117 -20.57 5.62 17.75
N MET A 118 -19.94 5.32 16.61
CA MET A 118 -20.00 6.14 15.40
C MET A 118 -21.41 6.21 14.80
N ASN A 119 -22.20 5.16 14.91
CA ASN A 119 -23.56 5.11 14.40
C ASN A 119 -24.60 5.74 15.34
N ASN A 120 -24.18 6.22 16.52
CA ASN A 120 -25.07 6.84 17.49
C ASN A 120 -24.61 8.27 17.78
N SER A 121 -25.26 9.23 17.16
CA SER A 121 -24.88 10.66 17.24
C SER A 121 -24.83 11.22 18.67
N MET A 122 -25.75 10.77 19.55
CA MET A 122 -25.74 11.17 20.97
C MET A 122 -24.51 10.65 21.71
N ARG A 123 -24.05 9.43 21.39
CA ARG A 123 -22.86 8.85 22.02
C ARG A 123 -21.58 9.43 21.45
N LEU A 124 -21.54 9.70 20.17
CA LEU A 124 -20.41 10.37 19.53
C LEU A 124 -20.14 11.74 20.16
N ALA A 125 -21.18 12.49 20.50
CA ALA A 125 -21.06 13.80 21.16
C ALA A 125 -20.45 13.74 22.59
N MET A 126 -20.44 12.55 23.21
CA MET A 126 -19.79 12.35 24.53
C MET A 126 -18.28 12.11 24.43
N PHE A 127 -17.75 11.87 23.23
CA PHE A 127 -16.33 11.59 22.98
C PHE A 127 -15.61 12.73 22.25
N ASN A 128 -16.32 13.77 21.85
CA ASN A 128 -15.78 15.02 21.31
C ASN A 128 -15.75 16.10 22.40
#